data_ea1598bbd47bdfc326bab03a667e7393
#
_entry.id   ea1598bbd47bdfc326bab03a667e7393
#
_cell.length_a   1.000
_cell.length_b   1.000
_cell.length_c   1.000
_cell.angle_alpha   90.00
_cell.angle_beta   90.00
_cell.angle_gamma   90.00
#
_symmetry.space_group_name_H-M   'P 1'
#
loop_
_entity.id
_entity.type
_entity.pdbx_description
1 polymer ?
#
loop_
_entity_poly.entity_id
_entity_poly.type
_entity_poly.pdbx_seq_one_letter_code
_entity_poly.pdbx_strand_id
1 'polypeptide(L)'
;MIAQIKYNDKEFYSYIFFLCIYEYRTKAIVFNDLENKFELLNAYKIKYTSEAIINLFDYKEDGMIKKDEMQLTSCTVNDCMGYEWLINNEQLIKDIEQGNEIPEEYLKKAKELNSTIDLFKWHDITNEEEAEELMDISGGFHDSYIREIKGIFGRPYEPEFETKYQVSFELYGNHFDIMMEFYDGVTINYTLNSHLNDIYLSCILFYEGSIYWLDGSDELLPIDIKDYPYISARKLSWKIIPKAEKE
;
A
#
# COMPACT_ATOMS: atom_id res chain seq x y z
N MET A 1 -1.53 -5.68 -7.45
CA MET A 1 -0.48 -5.70 -6.39
C MET A 1 0.65 -4.79 -6.79
N ILE A 2 1.07 -3.91 -5.90
CA ILE A 2 2.11 -2.90 -6.17
C ILE A 2 3.39 -3.29 -5.43
N ALA A 3 4.53 -3.15 -6.10
CA ALA A 3 5.85 -3.42 -5.56
C ALA A 3 6.72 -2.17 -5.56
N GLN A 4 7.51 -2.00 -4.51
CA GLN A 4 8.63 -1.07 -4.48
C GLN A 4 9.89 -1.81 -4.95
N ILE A 5 10.59 -1.24 -5.90
CA ILE A 5 11.74 -1.87 -6.54
C ILE A 5 12.92 -0.92 -6.44
N LYS A 6 14.06 -1.45 -5.97
CA LYS A 6 15.34 -0.73 -5.99
C LYS A 6 16.16 -1.17 -7.20
N TYR A 7 16.50 -0.24 -8.05
CA TYR A 7 17.27 -0.48 -9.27
C TYR A 7 18.30 0.63 -9.47
N ASN A 8 19.59 0.28 -9.52
CA ASN A 8 20.71 1.22 -9.70
C ASN A 8 20.62 2.46 -8.80
N ASP A 9 20.42 2.25 -7.49
CA ASP A 9 20.26 3.29 -6.46
C ASP A 9 19.06 4.23 -6.64
N LYS A 10 18.16 3.88 -7.54
CA LYS A 10 16.86 4.53 -7.71
C LYS A 10 15.75 3.62 -7.24
N GLU A 11 14.73 4.19 -6.67
CA GLU A 11 13.50 3.49 -6.30
C GLU A 11 12.37 3.88 -7.23
N PHE A 12 11.56 2.90 -7.62
CA PHE A 12 10.33 3.12 -8.36
C PHE A 12 9.26 2.13 -7.90
N TYR A 13 8.01 2.44 -8.21
CA TYR A 13 6.87 1.59 -7.92
C TYR A 13 6.31 1.03 -9.21
N SER A 14 5.86 -0.22 -9.17
CA SER A 14 5.24 -0.88 -10.30
C SER A 14 4.18 -1.85 -9.85
N TYR A 15 3.13 -2.01 -10.65
CA TYR A 15 2.30 -3.20 -10.53
C TYR A 15 3.13 -4.45 -10.78
N ILE A 16 2.76 -5.54 -10.12
CA ILE A 16 3.26 -6.87 -10.46
C ILE A 16 2.36 -7.39 -11.58
N PHE A 17 2.92 -7.43 -12.78
CA PHE A 17 2.18 -7.85 -13.98
C PHE A 17 2.07 -9.35 -14.12
N PHE A 18 3.01 -10.08 -13.54
CA PHE A 18 3.07 -11.53 -13.56
C PHE A 18 3.86 -12.02 -12.36
N LEU A 19 3.41 -13.14 -11.79
CA LEU A 19 4.03 -13.81 -10.66
C LEU A 19 4.01 -15.31 -10.90
N CYS A 20 5.09 -16.03 -10.59
CA CYS A 20 5.15 -17.47 -10.70
C CYS A 20 6.15 -18.10 -9.73
N ILE A 21 6.00 -19.38 -9.47
CA ILE A 21 6.95 -20.19 -8.71
C ILE A 21 7.87 -20.94 -9.63
N TYR A 22 9.18 -20.82 -9.40
CA TYR A 22 10.23 -21.57 -10.08
C TYR A 22 11.26 -22.07 -9.07
N GLU A 23 11.49 -23.37 -9.02
CA GLU A 23 12.50 -24.01 -8.13
C GLU A 23 12.41 -23.47 -6.68
N TYR A 24 11.20 -23.45 -6.10
CA TYR A 24 10.94 -22.94 -4.76
C TYR A 24 11.22 -21.42 -4.58
N ARG A 25 11.33 -20.68 -5.66
CA ARG A 25 11.50 -19.22 -5.66
C ARG A 25 10.38 -18.58 -6.43
N THR A 26 9.91 -17.45 -5.92
CA THR A 26 8.93 -16.63 -6.62
C THR A 26 9.65 -15.65 -7.55
N LYS A 27 9.20 -15.58 -8.80
CA LYS A 27 9.61 -14.57 -9.78
C LYS A 27 8.44 -13.67 -10.12
N ALA A 28 8.73 -12.41 -10.40
CA ALA A 28 7.73 -11.43 -10.78
C ALA A 28 8.17 -10.61 -11.99
N ILE A 29 7.23 -10.27 -12.87
CA ILE A 29 7.44 -9.29 -13.93
C ILE A 29 6.87 -7.96 -13.45
N VAL A 30 7.70 -6.95 -13.51
CA VAL A 30 7.39 -5.54 -13.20
C VAL A 30 7.73 -4.66 -14.38
N PHE A 31 7.21 -3.45 -14.41
CA PHE A 31 7.55 -2.47 -15.43
C PHE A 31 8.42 -1.36 -14.85
N ASN A 32 9.62 -1.21 -15.38
CA ASN A 32 10.55 -0.17 -14.97
C ASN A 32 10.29 1.10 -15.79
N ASP A 33 9.59 2.06 -15.19
CA ASP A 33 9.24 3.33 -15.84
C ASP A 33 10.48 4.18 -16.17
N LEU A 34 11.58 4.01 -15.42
CA LEU A 34 12.82 4.77 -15.63
C LEU A 34 13.52 4.36 -16.94
N GLU A 35 13.40 3.09 -17.30
CA GLU A 35 14.02 2.52 -18.50
C GLU A 35 13.00 2.13 -19.58
N ASN A 36 11.71 2.35 -19.31
CA ASN A 36 10.60 2.03 -20.20
C ASN A 36 10.62 0.56 -20.68
N LYS A 37 10.82 -0.38 -19.75
CA LYS A 37 10.92 -1.80 -20.07
C LYS A 37 10.34 -2.70 -18.98
N PHE A 38 9.96 -3.92 -19.36
CA PHE A 38 9.65 -4.97 -18.40
C PHE A 38 10.93 -5.60 -17.85
N GLU A 39 10.87 -6.02 -16.59
CA GLU A 39 11.94 -6.78 -15.94
C GLU A 39 11.38 -7.99 -15.20
N LEU A 40 12.04 -9.15 -15.39
CA LEU A 40 11.77 -10.36 -14.62
C LEU A 40 12.70 -10.38 -13.40
N LEU A 41 12.14 -10.21 -12.23
CA LEU A 41 12.88 -10.13 -10.96
C LEU A 41 12.57 -11.33 -10.07
N ASN A 42 13.56 -11.72 -9.24
CA ASN A 42 13.28 -12.61 -8.12
C ASN A 42 12.54 -11.82 -7.04
N ALA A 43 11.52 -12.42 -6.43
CA ALA A 43 10.66 -11.75 -5.45
C ALA A 43 11.41 -11.17 -4.24
N TYR A 44 12.56 -11.77 -3.83
CA TYR A 44 13.38 -11.23 -2.75
C TYR A 44 14.03 -9.86 -3.06
N LYS A 45 14.04 -9.44 -4.33
CA LYS A 45 14.51 -8.10 -4.75
C LYS A 45 13.39 -7.05 -4.75
N ILE A 46 12.16 -7.48 -4.45
CA ILE A 46 10.99 -6.65 -4.50
C ILE A 46 10.54 -6.41 -3.06
N LYS A 47 10.41 -5.16 -2.70
CA LYS A 47 9.75 -4.77 -1.45
C LYS A 47 8.28 -4.54 -1.77
N TYR A 48 7.42 -5.17 -1.03
CA TYR A 48 5.99 -5.08 -1.25
C TYR A 48 5.38 -4.00 -0.35
N THR A 49 4.29 -3.41 -0.78
CA THR A 49 3.65 -2.31 -0.06
C THR A 49 2.54 -2.74 0.89
N SER A 50 2.20 -4.03 0.94
CA SER A 50 1.18 -4.55 1.85
C SER A 50 1.50 -5.95 2.38
N GLU A 51 0.98 -6.29 3.56
CA GLU A 51 1.06 -7.64 4.15
C GLU A 51 0.27 -8.70 3.36
N ALA A 52 -0.60 -8.30 2.44
CA ALA A 52 -1.34 -9.19 1.53
C ALA A 52 -0.47 -10.22 0.78
N ILE A 53 0.84 -10.14 0.98
CA ILE A 53 1.85 -11.03 0.41
C ILE A 53 1.85 -12.44 0.99
N ILE A 54 1.28 -12.65 2.15
CA ILE A 54 1.25 -13.98 2.76
C ILE A 54 0.44 -14.96 1.90
N ASN A 55 -0.49 -14.45 1.09
CA ASN A 55 -1.24 -15.21 0.10
C ASN A 55 -1.16 -14.57 -1.30
N LEU A 56 0.06 -14.40 -1.80
CA LEU A 56 0.33 -13.84 -3.14
C LEU A 56 -0.57 -14.42 -4.25
N PHE A 57 -0.95 -15.69 -4.12
CA PHE A 57 -1.76 -16.41 -5.09
C PHE A 57 -3.26 -16.32 -4.82
N ASP A 58 -3.70 -15.74 -3.72
CA ASP A 58 -5.12 -15.51 -3.41
C ASP A 58 -5.58 -14.09 -3.78
N TYR A 59 -4.63 -13.19 -4.03
CA TYR A 59 -4.92 -11.83 -4.45
C TYR A 59 -5.50 -11.80 -5.87
N LYS A 60 -6.62 -11.11 -6.04
CA LYS A 60 -7.25 -10.88 -7.35
C LYS A 60 -7.37 -9.37 -7.58
N GLU A 61 -6.67 -8.87 -8.56
CA GLU A 61 -6.95 -7.58 -9.18
C GLU A 61 -7.79 -7.78 -10.45
N ASP A 62 -8.56 -6.75 -10.83
CA ASP A 62 -9.30 -6.75 -12.08
C ASP A 62 -8.37 -7.03 -13.27
N GLY A 63 -8.74 -8.03 -14.07
CA GLY A 63 -7.95 -8.44 -15.23
C GLY A 63 -6.79 -9.41 -14.94
N MET A 64 -6.60 -9.83 -13.69
CA MET A 64 -5.65 -10.91 -13.35
C MET A 64 -6.31 -12.28 -13.37
N ILE A 65 -5.59 -13.26 -13.92
CA ILE A 65 -6.01 -14.67 -13.98
C ILE A 65 -4.91 -15.59 -13.43
N LYS A 66 -5.30 -16.78 -13.00
CA LYS A 66 -4.40 -17.86 -12.56
C LYS A 66 -4.19 -18.89 -13.65
N LYS A 67 -3.00 -19.49 -13.69
CA LYS A 67 -2.63 -20.59 -14.57
C LYS A 67 -1.73 -21.55 -13.81
N ASP A 68 -2.09 -22.85 -13.79
CA ASP A 68 -1.38 -23.85 -12.98
C ASP A 68 0.06 -24.07 -13.45
N GLU A 69 0.29 -23.98 -14.76
CA GLU A 69 1.60 -24.23 -15.36
C GLU A 69 1.81 -23.35 -16.60
N MET A 70 3.04 -22.91 -16.81
CA MET A 70 3.46 -22.21 -18.01
C MET A 70 4.89 -22.58 -18.41
N GLN A 71 5.13 -22.69 -19.71
CA GLN A 71 6.47 -22.92 -20.25
C GLN A 71 7.18 -21.60 -20.54
N LEU A 72 8.21 -21.30 -19.78
CA LEU A 72 9.18 -20.26 -20.10
C LEU A 72 10.26 -20.78 -21.05
N THR A 73 11.21 -19.93 -21.41
CA THR A 73 12.30 -20.31 -22.35
C THR A 73 13.17 -21.42 -21.80
N SER A 74 13.53 -21.34 -20.53
CA SER A 74 14.49 -22.24 -19.88
C SER A 74 13.87 -23.25 -18.92
N CYS A 75 12.59 -23.11 -18.57
CA CYS A 75 11.95 -23.91 -17.53
C CYS A 75 10.43 -23.90 -17.60
N THR A 76 9.82 -24.86 -16.92
CA THR A 76 8.40 -24.84 -16.58
C THR A 76 8.23 -24.16 -15.23
N VAL A 77 7.28 -23.24 -15.14
CA VAL A 77 6.88 -22.56 -13.90
C VAL A 77 5.47 -22.95 -13.54
N ASN A 78 5.20 -23.04 -12.23
CA ASN A 78 3.91 -23.45 -11.70
C ASN A 78 3.25 -22.29 -10.95
N ASP A 79 1.96 -22.46 -10.64
CA ASP A 79 1.20 -21.49 -9.85
C ASP A 79 1.43 -20.05 -10.35
N CYS A 80 1.10 -19.84 -11.63
CA CYS A 80 1.26 -18.55 -12.26
C CYS A 80 0.03 -17.67 -12.04
N MET A 81 0.25 -16.39 -11.80
CA MET A 81 -0.79 -15.37 -11.74
C MET A 81 -0.33 -14.12 -12.48
N GLY A 82 -1.21 -13.51 -13.24
CA GLY A 82 -0.86 -12.28 -13.97
C GLY A 82 -2.02 -11.69 -14.73
N TYR A 83 -1.79 -10.50 -15.27
CA TYR A 83 -2.77 -9.86 -16.14
C TYR A 83 -3.05 -10.74 -17.36
N GLU A 84 -4.33 -10.87 -17.70
CA GLU A 84 -4.80 -11.78 -18.76
C GLU A 84 -4.07 -11.55 -20.09
N TRP A 85 -3.84 -10.31 -20.49
CA TRP A 85 -3.14 -9.98 -21.74
C TRP A 85 -1.66 -10.39 -21.75
N LEU A 86 -1.04 -10.54 -20.56
CA LEU A 86 0.35 -10.99 -20.44
C LEU A 86 0.43 -12.50 -20.27
N ILE A 87 -0.35 -13.09 -19.35
CA ILE A 87 -0.26 -14.52 -19.01
C ILE A 87 -0.74 -15.43 -20.17
N ASN A 88 -1.64 -14.94 -21.03
CA ASN A 88 -2.09 -15.63 -22.22
C ASN A 88 -1.14 -15.47 -23.42
N ASN A 89 -0.10 -14.66 -23.28
CA ASN A 89 0.90 -14.44 -24.32
C ASN A 89 2.27 -14.99 -23.87
N GLU A 90 2.42 -16.32 -23.99
CA GLU A 90 3.66 -16.99 -23.57
C GLU A 90 4.90 -16.49 -24.33
N GLN A 91 4.75 -16.07 -25.59
CA GLN A 91 5.87 -15.53 -26.35
C GLN A 91 6.33 -14.18 -25.77
N LEU A 92 5.40 -13.32 -25.37
CA LEU A 92 5.72 -12.05 -24.74
C LEU A 92 6.49 -12.23 -23.42
N ILE A 93 6.10 -13.22 -22.61
CA ILE A 93 6.81 -13.53 -21.37
C ILE A 93 8.23 -14.05 -21.67
N LYS A 94 8.41 -14.88 -22.70
CA LYS A 94 9.73 -15.36 -23.14
C LYS A 94 10.60 -14.21 -23.65
N ASP A 95 10.01 -13.27 -24.38
CA ASP A 95 10.73 -12.10 -24.88
C ASP A 95 11.20 -11.20 -23.71
N ILE A 96 10.35 -11.01 -22.69
CA ILE A 96 10.71 -10.29 -21.45
C ILE A 96 11.85 -11.03 -20.72
N GLU A 97 11.76 -12.37 -20.59
CA GLU A 97 12.80 -13.18 -19.94
C GLU A 97 14.15 -13.06 -20.63
N GLN A 98 14.15 -13.00 -21.96
CA GLN A 98 15.36 -12.91 -22.79
C GLN A 98 15.87 -11.48 -22.96
N GLY A 99 15.11 -10.48 -22.54
CA GLY A 99 15.44 -9.07 -22.78
C GLY A 99 15.29 -8.66 -24.24
N ASN A 100 14.42 -9.35 -24.99
CA ASN A 100 14.08 -9.00 -26.37
C ASN A 100 13.26 -7.71 -26.44
N GLU A 101 13.15 -7.15 -27.62
CA GLU A 101 12.31 -5.98 -27.88
C GLU A 101 10.83 -6.33 -27.68
N ILE A 102 10.13 -5.52 -26.89
CA ILE A 102 8.72 -5.70 -26.56
C ILE A 102 7.88 -4.75 -27.42
N PRO A 103 6.79 -5.23 -28.05
CA PRO A 103 5.91 -4.37 -28.82
C PRO A 103 5.37 -3.18 -28.00
N GLU A 104 5.38 -2.00 -28.62
CA GLU A 104 5.02 -0.71 -28.00
C GLU A 104 3.63 -0.73 -27.33
N GLU A 105 2.69 -1.49 -27.87
CA GLU A 105 1.35 -1.60 -27.29
C GLU A 105 1.34 -2.17 -25.86
N TYR A 106 2.27 -3.09 -25.52
CA TYR A 106 2.38 -3.66 -24.17
C TYR A 106 3.11 -2.72 -23.24
N LEU A 107 4.15 -2.02 -23.71
CA LEU A 107 4.82 -0.99 -22.93
C LEU A 107 3.84 0.12 -22.56
N LYS A 108 3.00 0.53 -23.52
CA LYS A 108 1.97 1.53 -23.29
C LYS A 108 0.95 1.09 -22.24
N LYS A 109 0.44 -0.16 -22.33
CA LYS A 109 -0.48 -0.72 -21.32
C LYS A 109 0.12 -0.73 -19.92
N ALA A 110 1.38 -1.15 -19.79
CA ALA A 110 2.07 -1.19 -18.51
C ALA A 110 2.25 0.22 -17.95
N LYS A 111 2.64 1.16 -18.78
CA LYS A 111 2.81 2.57 -18.39
C LYS A 111 1.50 3.22 -17.96
N GLU A 112 0.42 2.97 -18.70
CA GLU A 112 -0.92 3.45 -18.34
C GLU A 112 -1.34 2.91 -16.97
N LEU A 113 -1.16 1.60 -16.71
CA LEU A 113 -1.41 1.00 -15.40
C LEU A 113 -0.53 1.62 -14.33
N ASN A 114 0.79 1.67 -14.52
CA ASN A 114 1.70 2.26 -13.53
C ASN A 114 1.39 3.73 -13.24
N SER A 115 0.88 4.48 -14.21
CA SER A 115 0.48 5.88 -14.00
C SER A 115 -0.70 6.05 -13.01
N THR A 116 -1.42 4.97 -12.73
CA THR A 116 -2.50 4.95 -11.72
C THR A 116 -1.97 4.71 -10.31
N ILE A 117 -0.69 4.35 -10.16
CA ILE A 117 -0.08 4.17 -8.85
C ILE A 117 0.06 5.51 -8.16
N ASP A 118 -0.78 5.72 -7.20
CA ASP A 118 -0.89 6.99 -6.49
C ASP A 118 -0.62 6.85 -4.99
N LEU A 119 0.42 6.11 -4.65
CA LEU A 119 0.76 5.74 -3.27
C LEU A 119 1.10 6.94 -2.36
N PHE A 120 1.42 8.08 -2.95
CA PHE A 120 1.87 9.25 -2.20
C PHE A 120 0.86 10.39 -2.13
N LYS A 121 -0.27 10.27 -2.84
CA LYS A 121 -1.34 11.25 -2.71
C LYS A 121 -2.15 11.01 -1.45
N TRP A 122 -2.85 12.06 -1.07
CA TRP A 122 -3.82 11.97 0.00
C TRP A 122 -5.08 11.26 -0.49
N HIS A 123 -5.50 10.23 0.23
CA HIS A 123 -6.74 9.49 0.04
C HIS A 123 -7.71 9.94 1.11
N ASP A 124 -8.86 10.46 0.72
CA ASP A 124 -9.91 10.84 1.66
C ASP A 124 -10.64 9.60 2.15
N ILE A 125 -11.04 9.60 3.42
CA ILE A 125 -11.91 8.59 4.00
C ILE A 125 -13.29 9.23 4.22
N THR A 126 -14.26 8.78 3.43
CA THR A 126 -15.64 9.29 3.46
C THR A 126 -16.67 8.22 3.77
N ASN A 127 -16.29 6.95 3.75
CA ASN A 127 -17.15 5.80 3.98
C ASN A 127 -16.38 4.62 4.58
N GLU A 128 -17.10 3.58 4.98
CA GLU A 128 -16.55 2.39 5.63
C GLU A 128 -15.61 1.59 4.69
N GLU A 129 -15.89 1.53 3.39
CA GLU A 129 -15.07 0.79 2.42
C GLU A 129 -13.67 1.42 2.28
N GLU A 130 -13.57 2.74 2.22
CA GLU A 130 -12.29 3.46 2.19
C GLU A 130 -11.53 3.34 3.53
N ALA A 131 -12.26 3.22 4.64
CA ALA A 131 -11.65 2.95 5.94
C ALA A 131 -11.10 1.52 6.02
N GLU A 132 -11.84 0.53 5.52
CA GLU A 132 -11.38 -0.87 5.42
C GLU A 132 -10.14 -0.98 4.53
N GLU A 133 -10.07 -0.26 3.41
CA GLU A 133 -8.88 -0.23 2.54
C GLU A 133 -7.64 0.25 3.32
N LEU A 134 -7.76 1.33 4.10
CA LEU A 134 -6.64 1.78 4.94
C LEU A 134 -6.28 0.75 6.01
N MET A 135 -7.27 0.12 6.65
CA MET A 135 -7.02 -0.90 7.68
C MET A 135 -6.32 -2.11 7.09
N ASP A 136 -6.70 -2.57 5.89
CA ASP A 136 -6.05 -3.66 5.17
C ASP A 136 -4.60 -3.32 4.80
N ILE A 137 -4.36 -2.12 4.26
CA ILE A 137 -3.03 -1.65 3.88
C ILE A 137 -2.11 -1.51 5.10
N SER A 138 -2.65 -1.05 6.22
CA SER A 138 -1.89 -0.86 7.46
C SER A 138 -1.71 -2.14 8.29
N GLY A 139 -2.40 -3.23 7.93
CA GLY A 139 -2.48 -4.43 8.77
C GLY A 139 -3.20 -4.16 10.10
N GLY A 140 -4.23 -3.29 10.10
CA GLY A 140 -4.93 -2.86 11.32
C GLY A 140 -4.06 -2.03 12.26
N PHE A 141 -2.97 -1.46 11.75
CA PHE A 141 -1.90 -0.81 12.55
C PHE A 141 -1.28 -1.72 13.61
N HIS A 142 -1.41 -3.04 13.44
CA HIS A 142 -0.83 -4.01 14.36
C HIS A 142 0.70 -3.87 14.43
N ASP A 143 1.26 -3.92 15.63
CA ASP A 143 2.70 -3.75 15.87
C ASP A 143 3.25 -2.41 15.34
N SER A 144 2.43 -1.38 15.30
CA SER A 144 2.82 -0.03 14.90
C SER A 144 2.91 0.90 16.11
N TYR A 145 3.42 2.10 15.89
CA TYR A 145 3.40 3.15 16.91
C TYR A 145 3.24 4.53 16.28
N ILE A 146 2.64 5.45 17.03
CA ILE A 146 2.59 6.85 16.64
C ILE A 146 3.95 7.48 16.86
N ARG A 147 4.60 7.86 15.76
CA ARG A 147 5.90 8.52 15.77
C ARG A 147 5.78 10.02 16.09
N GLU A 148 4.79 10.67 15.51
CA GLU A 148 4.59 12.11 15.64
C GLU A 148 3.12 12.50 15.52
N ILE A 149 2.69 13.45 16.35
CA ILE A 149 1.43 14.20 16.15
C ILE A 149 1.80 15.66 15.99
N LYS A 150 1.50 16.25 14.83
CA LYS A 150 1.82 17.60 14.48
C LYS A 150 0.57 18.42 14.18
N GLY A 151 0.32 19.44 14.99
CA GLY A 151 -0.71 20.43 14.71
C GLY A 151 -0.25 21.43 13.64
N ILE A 152 -1.10 21.62 12.63
CA ILE A 152 -0.95 22.66 11.60
C ILE A 152 -2.12 23.61 11.80
N PHE A 153 -1.81 24.78 12.34
CA PHE A 153 -2.84 25.76 12.71
C PHE A 153 -3.10 26.71 11.53
N GLY A 154 -4.35 26.81 11.13
CA GLY A 154 -4.80 27.81 10.18
C GLY A 154 -4.65 29.23 10.71
N ARG A 155 -4.51 30.19 9.81
CA ARG A 155 -4.52 31.60 10.20
C ARG A 155 -5.96 32.10 10.38
N PRO A 156 -6.28 32.85 11.44
CA PRO A 156 -7.66 33.25 11.75
C PRO A 156 -8.37 34.05 10.65
N TYR A 157 -7.64 34.58 9.70
CA TYR A 157 -8.17 35.44 8.63
C TYR A 157 -8.10 34.81 7.23
N GLU A 158 -7.64 33.56 7.13
CA GLU A 158 -7.55 32.81 5.87
C GLU A 158 -8.42 31.55 6.03
N PRO A 159 -9.71 31.58 5.66
CA PRO A 159 -10.63 30.44 5.84
C PRO A 159 -10.24 29.21 5.01
N GLU A 160 -9.29 29.35 4.09
CA GLU A 160 -8.71 28.26 3.30
C GLU A 160 -7.73 27.41 4.11
N PHE A 161 -7.25 27.90 5.27
CA PHE A 161 -6.33 27.19 6.15
C PHE A 161 -7.08 26.60 7.35
N GLU A 162 -7.70 25.46 7.16
CA GLU A 162 -8.29 24.69 8.26
C GLU A 162 -7.20 24.23 9.24
N THR A 163 -7.52 24.27 10.53
CA THR A 163 -6.66 23.63 11.54
C THR A 163 -6.74 22.14 11.36
N LYS A 164 -5.58 21.50 11.21
CA LYS A 164 -5.47 20.07 11.00
C LYS A 164 -4.35 19.47 11.83
N TYR A 165 -4.45 18.18 12.08
CA TYR A 165 -3.42 17.42 12.76
C TYR A 165 -2.95 16.30 11.88
N GLN A 166 -1.64 16.24 11.64
CA GLN A 166 -0.97 15.14 10.98
C GLN A 166 -0.46 14.16 12.02
N VAL A 167 -0.75 12.90 11.82
CA VAL A 167 -0.32 11.79 12.68
C VAL A 167 0.48 10.83 11.82
N SER A 168 1.74 10.62 12.19
CA SER A 168 2.63 9.68 11.50
C SER A 168 2.70 8.38 12.28
N PHE A 169 2.36 7.27 11.62
CA PHE A 169 2.44 5.91 12.14
C PHE A 169 3.63 5.20 11.53
N GLU A 170 4.55 4.72 12.36
CA GLU A 170 5.62 3.82 11.93
C GLU A 170 5.11 2.38 12.05
N LEU A 171 4.98 1.70 10.90
CA LEU A 171 4.49 0.33 10.82
C LEU A 171 5.66 -0.65 10.96
N TYR A 172 5.62 -1.55 11.94
CA TYR A 172 6.66 -2.55 12.11
C TYR A 172 6.56 -3.62 11.01
N GLY A 173 7.70 -4.00 10.44
CA GLY A 173 7.73 -5.00 9.37
C GLY A 173 7.40 -4.46 7.97
N ASN A 174 6.73 -3.32 7.85
CA ASN A 174 6.41 -2.71 6.56
C ASN A 174 7.56 -1.83 6.04
N HIS A 175 7.60 -1.66 4.72
CA HIS A 175 8.59 -0.81 4.05
C HIS A 175 8.14 0.65 3.89
N PHE A 176 7.00 0.96 4.43
CA PHE A 176 6.40 2.29 4.42
C PHE A 176 5.79 2.61 5.79
N ASP A 177 5.59 3.88 6.00
CA ASP A 177 4.84 4.42 7.12
C ASP A 177 3.52 5.02 6.60
N ILE A 178 2.57 5.27 7.49
CA ILE A 178 1.32 5.95 7.14
C ILE A 178 1.28 7.31 7.80
N MET A 179 0.87 8.32 7.05
CA MET A 179 0.49 9.62 7.58
C MET A 179 -1.01 9.79 7.43
N MET A 180 -1.67 10.08 8.52
CA MET A 180 -3.07 10.46 8.54
C MET A 180 -3.21 11.96 8.81
N GLU A 181 -4.19 12.59 8.21
CA GLU A 181 -4.49 14.01 8.40
C GLU A 181 -5.95 14.15 8.84
N PHE A 182 -6.12 14.59 10.08
CA PHE A 182 -7.42 14.85 10.71
C PHE A 182 -7.72 16.34 10.63
N TYR A 183 -8.91 16.71 10.14
CA TYR A 183 -9.30 18.11 10.01
C TYR A 183 -10.81 18.28 10.15
N ASP A 184 -11.24 19.53 10.41
CA ASP A 184 -12.64 19.88 10.71
C ASP A 184 -13.14 19.28 12.04
N GLY A 185 -12.88 20.00 13.14
CA GLY A 185 -13.38 19.63 14.47
C GLY A 185 -12.57 18.52 15.16
N VAL A 186 -11.25 18.59 15.09
CA VAL A 186 -10.36 17.56 15.64
C VAL A 186 -10.43 17.48 17.16
N THR A 187 -10.59 16.28 17.67
CA THR A 187 -10.44 15.94 19.10
C THR A 187 -9.36 14.87 19.26
N ILE A 188 -8.43 15.09 20.18
CA ILE A 188 -7.35 14.15 20.49
C ILE A 188 -7.51 13.73 21.94
N ASN A 189 -7.85 12.46 22.16
CA ASN A 189 -7.82 11.77 23.44
C ASN A 189 -6.72 10.68 23.41
N TYR A 190 -5.51 11.11 23.15
CA TYR A 190 -4.35 10.24 23.02
C TYR A 190 -3.17 10.83 23.79
N THR A 191 -2.54 10.05 24.63
CA THR A 191 -1.35 10.48 25.39
C THR A 191 -0.13 9.73 24.88
N LEU A 192 0.80 10.43 24.27
CA LEU A 192 2.09 9.87 23.89
C LEU A 192 2.90 9.57 25.15
N ASN A 193 2.96 8.33 25.57
CA ASN A 193 3.82 7.86 26.62
C ASN A 193 5.17 7.42 26.03
N SER A 194 6.27 7.94 26.56
CA SER A 194 7.61 7.76 26.01
C SER A 194 8.15 6.33 25.96
N HIS A 195 7.39 5.31 26.43
CA HIS A 195 7.89 3.96 26.58
C HIS A 195 6.98 2.81 26.11
N LEU A 196 5.72 3.06 25.71
CA LEU A 196 4.78 1.98 25.37
C LEU A 196 3.67 2.54 24.46
N ASN A 197 4.01 2.91 23.25
CA ASN A 197 3.00 3.34 22.27
C ASN A 197 2.82 2.29 21.16
N ASP A 198 3.05 1.01 21.49
CA ASP A 198 2.79 -0.07 20.55
C ASP A 198 1.28 -0.23 20.42
N ILE A 199 0.80 -0.05 19.20
CA ILE A 199 -0.59 -0.26 18.84
C ILE A 199 -0.74 -1.75 18.54
N TYR A 200 -1.52 -2.45 19.35
CA TYR A 200 -1.77 -3.88 19.13
C TYR A 200 -2.91 -4.09 18.14
N LEU A 201 -3.85 -3.17 18.13
CA LEU A 201 -5.05 -3.27 17.32
C LEU A 201 -5.70 -1.89 17.25
N SER A 202 -6.17 -1.49 16.11
CA SER A 202 -6.92 -0.26 15.96
C SER A 202 -8.11 -0.44 15.02
N CYS A 203 -9.04 0.49 15.04
CA CYS A 203 -10.13 0.54 14.07
C CYS A 203 -10.45 1.99 13.69
N ILE A 204 -11.13 2.14 12.55
CA ILE A 204 -11.73 3.39 12.11
C ILE A 204 -13.24 3.26 12.19
N LEU A 205 -13.88 4.20 12.86
CA LEU A 205 -15.30 4.18 13.15
C LEU A 205 -15.98 5.49 12.73
N PHE A 206 -17.13 5.38 12.08
CA PHE A 206 -18.01 6.51 11.77
C PHE A 206 -19.10 6.61 12.84
N TYR A 207 -19.11 7.69 13.61
CA TYR A 207 -20.09 7.90 14.67
C TYR A 207 -20.45 9.38 14.84
N GLU A 208 -21.74 9.69 14.91
CA GLU A 208 -22.29 11.05 15.11
C GLU A 208 -21.68 12.12 14.18
N GLY A 209 -21.43 11.75 12.91
CA GLY A 209 -20.89 12.65 11.89
C GLY A 209 -19.39 12.95 12.02
N SER A 210 -18.69 12.17 12.82
CA SER A 210 -17.25 12.20 12.96
C SER A 210 -16.62 10.86 12.63
N ILE A 211 -15.38 10.88 12.22
CA ILE A 211 -14.53 9.71 11.95
C ILE A 211 -13.57 9.59 13.13
N TYR A 212 -13.53 8.43 13.74
CA TYR A 212 -12.66 8.09 14.86
C TYR A 212 -11.62 7.08 14.44
N TRP A 213 -10.38 7.34 14.72
CA TRP A 213 -9.34 6.32 14.80
C TRP A 213 -9.18 5.97 16.28
N LEU A 214 -9.34 4.69 16.63
CA LEU A 214 -9.27 4.19 18.01
C LEU A 214 -8.09 3.23 18.16
N ASP A 215 -7.36 3.34 19.26
CA ASP A 215 -6.31 2.42 19.66
C ASP A 215 -6.85 1.42 20.69
N GLY A 216 -6.55 0.14 20.52
CA GLY A 216 -6.92 -0.93 21.45
C GLY A 216 -8.32 -1.52 21.25
N SER A 217 -8.96 -1.31 20.10
CA SER A 217 -10.26 -1.89 19.79
C SER A 217 -10.33 -2.43 18.37
N ASP A 218 -10.87 -3.65 18.22
CA ASP A 218 -11.30 -4.29 16.98
C ASP A 218 -12.83 -4.30 16.85
N GLU A 219 -13.55 -3.83 17.87
CA GLU A 219 -14.99 -3.84 17.90
C GLU A 219 -15.55 -2.60 17.19
N LEU A 220 -16.39 -2.86 16.19
CA LEU A 220 -17.11 -1.83 15.41
C LEU A 220 -18.29 -1.18 16.18
N LEU A 221 -18.41 -1.40 17.47
CA LEU A 221 -19.53 -0.88 18.24
C LEU A 221 -19.10 0.23 19.22
N PRO A 222 -19.79 1.37 19.22
CA PRO A 222 -19.43 2.56 19.98
C PRO A 222 -19.77 2.43 21.48
N ILE A 223 -19.43 1.33 22.13
CA ILE A 223 -19.92 1.07 23.48
C ILE A 223 -19.29 2.00 24.49
N ASP A 224 -18.24 2.58 24.39
CA ASP A 224 -17.66 3.64 25.21
C ASP A 224 -16.38 4.17 24.56
N ILE A 225 -16.50 4.86 23.42
CA ILE A 225 -15.37 5.50 22.71
C ILE A 225 -14.46 6.27 23.68
N LYS A 226 -15.03 6.80 24.76
CA LYS A 226 -14.30 7.59 25.76
C LYS A 226 -13.30 6.78 26.60
N ASP A 227 -13.47 5.46 26.65
CA ASP A 227 -12.61 4.55 27.40
C ASP A 227 -11.36 4.15 26.62
N TYR A 228 -11.32 4.44 25.32
CA TYR A 228 -10.18 4.15 24.45
C TYR A 228 -9.39 5.42 24.13
N PRO A 229 -8.09 5.33 23.89
CA PRO A 229 -7.36 6.39 23.22
C PRO A 229 -7.87 6.56 21.79
N TYR A 230 -8.16 7.81 21.40
CA TYR A 230 -8.67 8.08 20.06
C TYR A 230 -8.22 9.44 19.50
N ILE A 231 -8.29 9.54 18.18
CA ILE A 231 -8.23 10.80 17.45
C ILE A 231 -9.47 10.84 16.57
N SER A 232 -10.21 11.93 16.61
CA SER A 232 -11.42 12.09 15.80
C SER A 232 -11.46 13.42 15.07
N ALA A 233 -12.16 13.44 13.93
CA ALA A 233 -12.44 14.62 13.13
C ALA A 233 -13.67 14.37 12.25
N ARG A 234 -14.20 15.41 11.61
CA ARG A 234 -15.24 15.24 10.58
C ARG A 234 -14.70 14.77 9.25
N LYS A 235 -13.40 15.02 9.01
CA LYS A 235 -12.71 14.65 7.78
C LYS A 235 -11.36 14.02 8.11
N LEU A 236 -11.05 12.99 7.37
CA LEU A 236 -9.81 12.21 7.50
C LEU A 236 -9.28 11.89 6.11
N SER A 237 -7.99 12.09 5.94
CA SER A 237 -7.26 11.65 4.76
C SER A 237 -6.00 10.92 5.20
N TRP A 238 -5.48 10.05 4.35
CA TRP A 238 -4.24 9.33 4.62
C TRP A 238 -3.35 9.23 3.37
N LYS A 239 -2.09 8.94 3.59
CA LYS A 239 -1.14 8.61 2.53
C LYS A 239 -0.03 7.71 3.05
N ILE A 240 0.58 6.98 2.15
CA ILE A 240 1.81 6.24 2.41
C ILE A 240 3.01 7.20 2.41
N ILE A 241 3.94 6.95 3.33
CA ILE A 241 5.24 7.64 3.40
C ILE A 241 6.33 6.59 3.27
N PRO A 242 7.26 6.71 2.31
CA PRO A 242 8.41 5.83 2.25
C PRO A 242 9.21 5.89 3.54
N LYS A 243 9.61 4.74 4.09
CA LYS A 243 10.60 4.72 5.17
C LYS A 243 11.93 5.22 4.64
N ALA A 244 12.49 6.25 5.28
CA ALA A 244 13.87 6.60 5.06
C ALA A 244 14.75 5.39 5.40
N GLU A 245 15.68 5.03 4.51
CA GLU A 245 16.68 4.00 4.84
C GLU A 245 17.39 4.45 6.13
N LYS A 246 17.36 3.59 7.15
CA LYS A 246 18.22 3.81 8.32
C LYS A 246 19.65 3.56 7.82
N GLU A 247 20.45 4.65 7.76
CA GLU A 247 21.89 4.59 7.53
C GLU A 247 22.60 3.71 8.58
#